data_011135b3ab1b068f50b951e77bd934c5
#
_entry.id   011135b3ab1b068f50b951e77bd934c5
#
_cell.length_a   1.000
_cell.length_b   1.000
_cell.length_c   1.000
_cell.angle_alpha   90.00
_cell.angle_beta   90.00
_cell.angle_gamma   90.00
#
_symmetry.space_group_name_H-M   'P 1'
#
loop_
_entity.id
_entity.type
_entity.pdbx_description
1 polymer ?
#
loop_
_entity_poly.entity_id
_entity_poly.type
_entity_poly.pdbx_seq_one_letter_code
_entity_poly.pdbx_strand_id
1 'polypeptide(L)'
;MESLSNDLNLNALFIGDKAENGQIYKALLNNLVDQHLGWRQNYMPQDMPIITPEERSSASFENTINRTKDVLSEISSRMRTHSVPWHNAGRYWGHMNSETLMPSLLAYNFAMLWNGNNVAYESSPATSQMEEEVGLEFPKLMSYENGWG
;
A
#
# COMPACT_ATOMS: atom_id res chain seq x y z
N MET A 1 8.23 -18.79 -20.02
CA MET A 1 7.10 -18.51 -19.13
C MET A 1 6.64 -19.85 -18.57
N GLU A 2 7.13 -20.21 -17.37
CA GLU A 2 6.53 -21.33 -16.67
C GLU A 2 5.06 -20.99 -16.48
N SER A 3 4.17 -21.90 -16.85
CA SER A 3 2.74 -21.76 -16.67
C SER A 3 2.51 -21.34 -15.21
N LEU A 4 1.98 -20.13 -14.99
CA LEU A 4 1.34 -19.82 -13.73
C LEU A 4 0.42 -20.98 -13.44
N SER A 5 0.78 -21.80 -12.46
CA SER A 5 0.16 -23.07 -12.18
C SER A 5 -1.34 -22.89 -12.02
N ASN A 6 -2.12 -23.89 -12.42
CA ASN A 6 -3.58 -23.96 -12.24
C ASN A 6 -4.05 -23.85 -10.77
N ASP A 7 -3.14 -23.54 -9.84
CA ASP A 7 -3.36 -23.51 -8.39
C ASP A 7 -3.61 -22.09 -7.84
N LEU A 8 -3.64 -21.03 -8.69
CA LEU A 8 -3.92 -19.68 -8.22
C LEU A 8 -5.40 -19.54 -7.85
N ASN A 9 -5.68 -19.40 -6.56
CA ASN A 9 -7.02 -19.09 -6.09
C ASN A 9 -7.27 -17.56 -6.15
N LEU A 10 -8.00 -17.12 -7.17
CA LEU A 10 -8.29 -15.69 -7.38
C LEU A 10 -9.02 -15.03 -6.20
N ASN A 11 -9.84 -15.78 -5.44
CA ASN A 11 -10.54 -15.24 -4.28
C ASN A 11 -9.57 -14.80 -3.16
N ALA A 12 -8.37 -15.37 -3.12
CA ALA A 12 -7.34 -14.96 -2.17
C ALA A 12 -6.73 -13.58 -2.48
N LEU A 13 -7.00 -13.04 -3.68
CA LEU A 13 -6.49 -11.72 -4.10
C LEU A 13 -7.40 -10.55 -3.69
N PHE A 14 -8.53 -10.81 -3.04
CA PHE A 14 -9.50 -9.80 -2.64
C PHE A 14 -9.72 -9.81 -1.13
N ILE A 15 -10.13 -8.66 -0.57
CA ILE A 15 -10.55 -8.60 0.84
C ILE A 15 -11.90 -9.31 1.00
N GLY A 16 -12.77 -9.20 0.00
CA GLY A 16 -14.09 -9.81 -0.06
C GLY A 16 -15.21 -8.91 0.45
N ASP A 17 -16.43 -9.16 -0.03
CA ASP A 17 -17.63 -8.33 0.22
C ASP A 17 -17.96 -8.12 1.71
N LYS A 18 -17.64 -9.09 2.54
CA LYS A 18 -17.82 -9.07 4.01
C LYS A 18 -16.49 -9.04 4.76
N ALA A 19 -15.43 -8.65 4.05
CA ALA A 19 -14.07 -8.62 4.57
C ALA A 19 -13.57 -10.01 5.04
N GLU A 20 -13.93 -11.07 4.28
CA GLU A 20 -13.56 -12.46 4.59
C GLU A 20 -12.05 -12.62 4.75
N ASN A 21 -11.25 -11.97 3.89
CA ASN A 21 -9.78 -11.94 3.97
C ASN A 21 -9.24 -10.73 4.74
N GLY A 22 -10.08 -9.98 5.45
CA GLY A 22 -9.69 -8.75 6.14
C GLY A 22 -8.59 -8.93 7.18
N GLN A 23 -8.57 -10.07 7.90
CA GLN A 23 -7.50 -10.37 8.85
C GLN A 23 -6.17 -10.70 8.17
N ILE A 24 -6.23 -11.34 7.00
CA ILE A 24 -5.04 -11.61 6.16
C ILE A 24 -4.45 -10.29 5.68
N TYR A 25 -5.29 -9.43 5.10
CA TYR A 25 -4.87 -8.09 4.66
C TYR A 25 -4.19 -7.31 5.79
N LYS A 26 -4.83 -7.26 6.96
CA LYS A 26 -4.32 -6.54 8.13
C LYS A 26 -2.98 -7.09 8.62
N ALA A 27 -2.82 -8.41 8.65
CA ALA A 27 -1.57 -9.05 9.05
C ALA A 27 -0.43 -8.73 8.05
N LEU A 28 -0.71 -8.81 6.75
CA LEU A 28 0.27 -8.48 5.70
C LEU A 28 0.66 -7.00 5.73
N LEU A 29 -0.30 -6.09 5.89
CA LEU A 29 -0.04 -4.66 6.00
C LEU A 29 0.83 -4.35 7.22
N ASN A 30 0.49 -4.89 8.39
CA ASN A 30 1.29 -4.70 9.60
C ASN A 30 2.72 -5.21 9.41
N ASN A 31 2.90 -6.38 8.78
CA ASN A 31 4.23 -6.92 8.49
C ASN A 31 5.07 -5.97 7.61
N LEU A 32 4.48 -5.39 6.57
CA LEU A 32 5.16 -4.40 5.71
C LEU A 32 5.52 -3.12 6.49
N VAL A 33 4.63 -2.64 7.35
CA VAL A 33 4.90 -1.50 8.23
C VAL A 33 6.04 -1.81 9.18
N ASP A 34 6.03 -2.96 9.83
CA ASP A 34 7.07 -3.38 10.78
C ASP A 34 8.44 -3.50 10.09
N GLN A 35 8.48 -4.06 8.88
CA GLN A 35 9.70 -4.12 8.08
C GLN A 35 10.27 -2.73 7.78
N HIS A 36 9.41 -1.78 7.37
CA HIS A 36 9.83 -0.41 7.10
C HIS A 36 10.33 0.30 8.37
N LEU A 37 9.61 0.16 9.49
CA LEU A 37 10.02 0.75 10.77
C LEU A 37 11.34 0.15 11.26
N GLY A 38 11.51 -1.18 11.15
CA GLY A 38 12.75 -1.86 11.47
C GLY A 38 13.92 -1.39 10.60
N TRP A 39 13.70 -1.20 9.29
CA TRP A 39 14.71 -0.64 8.40
C TRP A 39 15.11 0.79 8.84
N ARG A 40 14.16 1.67 9.15
CA ARG A 40 14.46 3.04 9.61
C ARG A 40 15.24 3.07 10.92
N GLN A 41 14.93 2.17 11.85
CA GLN A 41 15.64 2.08 13.13
C GLN A 41 17.09 1.62 12.98
N ASN A 42 17.36 0.77 11.98
CA ASN A 42 18.67 0.19 11.74
C ASN A 42 19.49 0.93 10.67
N TYR A 43 18.87 1.87 9.97
CA TYR A 43 19.56 2.71 8.99
C TYR A 43 20.33 3.81 9.73
N MET A 44 21.67 3.81 9.60
CA MET A 44 22.55 4.70 10.34
C MET A 44 22.28 4.67 11.87
N PRO A 45 22.46 3.53 12.54
CA PRO A 45 22.04 3.32 13.93
C PRO A 45 22.82 4.18 14.95
N GLN A 46 23.92 4.80 14.53
CA GLN A 46 24.71 5.75 15.34
C GLN A 46 24.12 7.17 15.38
N ASP A 47 23.16 7.47 14.48
CA ASP A 47 22.55 8.80 14.44
C ASP A 47 21.58 8.98 15.61
N MET A 48 21.59 10.18 16.17
CA MET A 48 20.66 10.52 17.25
C MET A 48 19.24 10.71 16.69
N PRO A 49 18.21 10.25 17.41
CA PRO A 49 16.84 10.49 16.99
C PRO A 49 16.51 11.98 17.00
N ILE A 50 15.86 12.45 15.94
CA ILE A 50 15.40 13.84 15.81
C ILE A 50 14.28 14.14 16.81
N ILE A 51 13.36 13.17 16.99
CA ILE A 51 12.23 13.31 17.93
C ILE A 51 12.65 12.72 19.27
N THR A 52 12.92 13.57 20.23
CA THR A 52 13.39 13.16 21.56
C THR A 52 12.26 12.64 22.45
N PRO A 53 12.57 11.86 23.52
CA PRO A 53 11.58 11.44 24.49
C PRO A 53 10.86 12.61 25.18
N GLU A 54 11.59 13.71 25.45
CA GLU A 54 11.06 14.93 26.07
C GLU A 54 10.05 15.61 25.15
N GLU A 55 10.37 15.72 23.86
CA GLU A 55 9.46 16.27 22.86
C GLU A 55 8.19 15.42 22.75
N ARG A 56 8.33 14.09 22.71
CA ARG A 56 7.19 13.15 22.64
C ARG A 56 6.26 13.21 23.85
N SER A 57 6.78 13.63 25.02
CA SER A 57 6.00 13.81 26.26
C SER A 57 5.42 15.21 26.41
N SER A 58 5.67 16.11 25.47
CA SER A 58 5.16 17.49 25.54
C SER A 58 3.66 17.54 25.24
N ALA A 59 2.96 18.49 25.90
CA ALA A 59 1.54 18.72 25.66
C ALA A 59 1.22 19.10 24.21
N SER A 60 2.12 19.83 23.54
CA SER A 60 1.94 20.21 22.15
C SER A 60 2.00 18.98 21.21
N PHE A 61 2.89 18.03 21.49
CA PHE A 61 2.97 16.77 20.75
C PHE A 61 1.70 15.96 20.93
N GLU A 62 1.27 15.78 22.18
CA GLU A 62 0.04 15.04 22.50
C GLU A 62 -1.19 15.68 21.83
N ASN A 63 -1.34 16.99 21.89
CA ASN A 63 -2.43 17.73 21.24
C ASN A 63 -2.42 17.53 19.73
N THR A 64 -1.24 17.52 19.09
CA THR A 64 -1.11 17.30 17.64
C THR A 64 -1.53 15.87 17.27
N ILE A 65 -1.11 14.87 18.04
CA ILE A 65 -1.51 13.47 17.82
C ILE A 65 -3.02 13.31 18.01
N ASN A 66 -3.61 13.91 19.04
CA ASN A 66 -5.06 13.83 19.28
C ASN A 66 -5.84 14.49 18.14
N ARG A 67 -5.44 15.68 17.68
CA ARG A 67 -6.04 16.31 16.51
C ARG A 67 -5.93 15.45 15.25
N THR A 68 -4.80 14.78 15.05
CA THR A 68 -4.63 13.84 13.93
C THR A 68 -5.63 12.69 14.02
N LYS A 69 -5.81 12.10 15.20
CA LYS A 69 -6.82 11.03 15.42
C LYS A 69 -8.23 11.53 15.13
N ASP A 70 -8.58 12.72 15.57
CA ASP A 70 -9.91 13.32 15.37
C ASP A 70 -10.19 13.52 13.86
N VAL A 71 -9.23 14.07 13.12
CA VAL A 71 -9.34 14.26 11.67
C VAL A 71 -9.49 12.93 10.94
N LEU A 72 -8.69 11.93 11.29
CA LEU A 72 -8.78 10.60 10.69
C LEU A 72 -10.12 9.92 11.02
N SER A 73 -10.64 10.10 12.23
CA SER A 73 -11.96 9.61 12.65
C SER A 73 -13.07 10.28 11.84
N GLU A 74 -12.99 11.59 11.64
CA GLU A 74 -13.95 12.34 10.81
C GLU A 74 -13.93 11.86 9.37
N ILE A 75 -12.75 11.76 8.74
CA ILE A 75 -12.60 11.25 7.38
C ILE A 75 -13.19 9.84 7.28
N SER A 76 -12.84 8.96 8.20
CA SER A 76 -13.37 7.59 8.24
C SER A 76 -14.89 7.57 8.35
N SER A 77 -15.47 8.43 9.18
CA SER A 77 -16.93 8.54 9.33
C SER A 77 -17.60 9.00 8.03
N ARG A 78 -17.07 10.03 7.39
CA ARG A 78 -17.56 10.53 6.10
C ARG A 78 -17.48 9.46 5.01
N MET A 79 -16.35 8.75 4.91
CA MET A 79 -16.17 7.68 3.94
C MET A 79 -17.18 6.55 4.15
N ARG A 80 -17.41 6.11 5.38
CA ARG A 80 -18.38 5.04 5.69
C ARG A 80 -19.82 5.44 5.39
N THR A 81 -20.17 6.72 5.56
CA THR A 81 -21.57 7.21 5.40
C THR A 81 -21.92 7.56 3.96
N HIS A 82 -20.92 8.00 3.17
CA HIS A 82 -21.16 8.59 1.86
C HIS A 82 -20.45 7.86 0.71
N SER A 83 -19.64 6.82 1.01
CA SER A 83 -19.00 6.03 -0.05
C SER A 83 -19.95 5.01 -0.67
N VAL A 84 -19.66 4.68 -1.91
CA VAL A 84 -20.37 3.67 -2.67
C VAL A 84 -19.70 2.31 -2.48
N PRO A 85 -20.46 1.22 -2.25
CA PRO A 85 -19.89 -0.11 -2.00
C PRO A 85 -19.42 -0.81 -3.29
N TRP A 86 -18.36 -0.30 -3.91
CA TRP A 86 -17.76 -0.87 -5.15
C TRP A 86 -17.41 -2.36 -5.04
N HIS A 87 -17.09 -2.81 -3.83
CA HIS A 87 -16.73 -4.19 -3.54
C HIS A 87 -17.90 -5.16 -3.57
N ASN A 88 -19.14 -4.67 -3.59
CA ASN A 88 -20.31 -5.52 -3.56
C ASN A 88 -20.85 -5.80 -4.97
N ALA A 89 -20.26 -6.77 -5.64
CA ALA A 89 -20.59 -7.13 -7.01
C ALA A 89 -22.06 -7.58 -7.20
N GLY A 90 -22.70 -8.09 -6.16
CA GLY A 90 -24.09 -8.53 -6.22
C GLY A 90 -25.12 -7.41 -6.07
N ARG A 91 -24.73 -6.22 -5.61
CA ARG A 91 -25.66 -5.13 -5.29
C ARG A 91 -25.35 -3.78 -5.93
N TYR A 92 -24.11 -3.59 -6.41
CA TYR A 92 -23.72 -2.37 -7.07
C TYR A 92 -23.64 -2.57 -8.59
N TRP A 93 -24.48 -1.85 -9.34
CA TRP A 93 -24.65 -1.97 -10.79
C TRP A 93 -24.42 -0.64 -11.53
N GLY A 94 -23.91 0.39 -10.81
CA GLY A 94 -23.84 1.76 -11.33
C GLY A 94 -22.72 2.01 -12.32
N HIS A 95 -21.53 1.43 -12.10
CA HIS A 95 -20.34 1.62 -12.93
C HIS A 95 -19.56 0.31 -13.04
N MET A 96 -18.66 0.23 -14.06
CA MET A 96 -17.75 -0.92 -14.25
C MET A 96 -16.53 -0.83 -13.29
N ASN A 97 -16.79 -0.63 -12.00
CA ASN A 97 -15.78 -0.66 -10.96
C ASN A 97 -15.87 -1.98 -10.19
N SER A 98 -14.74 -2.47 -9.75
CA SER A 98 -14.61 -3.68 -8.95
C SER A 98 -13.82 -3.40 -7.68
N GLU A 99 -13.78 -4.36 -6.78
CA GLU A 99 -12.87 -4.34 -5.65
C GLU A 99 -11.42 -4.30 -6.13
N THR A 100 -10.61 -3.48 -5.49
CA THR A 100 -9.17 -3.42 -5.77
C THR A 100 -8.47 -4.67 -5.24
N LEU A 101 -7.56 -5.22 -6.02
CA LEU A 101 -6.76 -6.38 -5.61
C LEU A 101 -5.99 -6.09 -4.32
N MET A 102 -6.05 -7.01 -3.37
CA MET A 102 -5.35 -6.90 -2.10
C MET A 102 -3.83 -6.68 -2.25
N PRO A 103 -3.10 -7.37 -3.15
CA PRO A 103 -1.70 -7.08 -3.41
C PRO A 103 -1.44 -5.64 -3.87
N SER A 104 -2.32 -5.06 -4.70
CA SER A 104 -2.20 -3.68 -5.16
C SER A 104 -2.41 -2.67 -4.02
N LEU A 105 -3.38 -2.93 -3.13
CA LEU A 105 -3.59 -2.10 -1.94
C LEU A 105 -2.38 -2.15 -1.01
N LEU A 106 -1.81 -3.32 -0.79
CA LEU A 106 -0.62 -3.51 0.05
C LEU A 106 0.59 -2.80 -0.56
N ALA A 107 0.84 -2.98 -1.85
CA ALA A 107 1.94 -2.34 -2.56
C ALA A 107 1.82 -0.81 -2.53
N TYR A 108 0.62 -0.27 -2.76
CA TYR A 108 0.38 1.17 -2.72
C TYR A 108 0.62 1.76 -1.32
N ASN A 109 0.08 1.13 -0.27
CA ASN A 109 0.32 1.56 1.11
C ASN A 109 1.81 1.50 1.48
N PHE A 110 2.51 0.45 1.04
CA PHE A 110 3.94 0.28 1.30
C PHE A 110 4.78 1.32 0.56
N ALA A 111 4.46 1.58 -0.72
CA ALA A 111 5.15 2.60 -1.52
C ALA A 111 5.06 4.00 -0.89
N MET A 112 3.93 4.35 -0.26
CA MET A 112 3.75 5.63 0.43
C MET A 112 4.69 5.79 1.64
N LEU A 113 5.10 4.71 2.29
CA LEU A 113 6.07 4.77 3.39
C LEU A 113 7.47 5.12 2.90
N TRP A 114 7.84 4.68 1.69
CA TRP A 114 9.14 4.95 1.09
C TRP A 114 9.20 6.31 0.41
N ASN A 115 8.09 6.75 -0.17
CA ASN A 115 7.96 8.00 -0.90
C ASN A 115 9.09 8.21 -1.93
N GLY A 116 9.43 7.14 -2.66
CA GLY A 116 10.48 7.16 -3.68
C GLY A 116 10.08 8.03 -4.88
N ASN A 117 11.08 8.57 -5.58
CA ASN A 117 10.88 9.36 -6.78
C ASN A 117 11.77 8.81 -7.91
N ASN A 118 11.14 8.26 -8.96
CA ASN A 118 11.82 7.63 -10.10
C ASN A 118 12.34 8.63 -11.14
N VAL A 119 12.29 9.94 -10.87
CA VAL A 119 12.82 10.96 -11.79
C VAL A 119 14.33 10.80 -12.02
N ALA A 120 15.02 10.22 -11.07
CA ALA A 120 16.43 9.84 -11.18
C ALA A 120 16.66 8.52 -10.46
N TYR A 121 17.48 7.64 -11.05
CA TYR A 121 17.79 6.32 -10.47
C TYR A 121 18.29 6.41 -9.03
N GLU A 122 19.13 7.39 -8.72
CA GLU A 122 19.73 7.59 -7.40
C GLU A 122 18.68 7.97 -6.34
N SER A 123 17.55 8.53 -6.76
CA SER A 123 16.46 8.94 -5.85
C SER A 123 15.58 7.77 -5.40
N SER A 124 15.54 6.69 -6.18
CA SER A 124 14.76 5.49 -5.86
C SER A 124 15.25 4.27 -6.66
N PRO A 125 16.44 3.72 -6.35
CA PRO A 125 17.04 2.65 -7.14
C PRO A 125 16.14 1.41 -7.26
N ALA A 126 15.48 1.03 -6.16
CA ALA A 126 14.63 -0.16 -6.15
C ALA A 126 13.38 -0.01 -7.04
N THR A 127 12.67 1.11 -6.93
CA THR A 127 11.44 1.31 -7.72
C THR A 127 11.74 1.63 -9.18
N SER A 128 12.87 2.26 -9.50
CA SER A 128 13.32 2.46 -10.89
C SER A 128 13.61 1.12 -11.59
N GLN A 129 14.23 0.18 -10.88
CA GLN A 129 14.43 -1.18 -11.40
C GLN A 129 13.10 -1.93 -11.59
N MET A 130 12.17 -1.83 -10.63
CA MET A 130 10.85 -2.43 -10.76
C MET A 130 10.04 -1.85 -11.92
N GLU A 131 10.18 -0.56 -12.19
CA GLU A 131 9.54 0.10 -13.34
C GLU A 131 10.08 -0.45 -14.68
N GLU A 132 11.39 -0.64 -14.78
CA GLU A 132 12.02 -1.28 -15.94
C GLU A 132 11.52 -2.74 -16.13
N GLU A 133 11.47 -3.52 -15.05
CA GLU A 133 10.95 -4.89 -15.07
C GLU A 133 9.50 -4.93 -15.59
N VAL A 134 8.62 -4.03 -15.11
CA VAL A 134 7.23 -3.91 -15.57
C VAL A 134 7.19 -3.49 -17.05
N GLY A 135 8.05 -2.55 -17.45
CA GLY A 135 8.18 -2.10 -18.85
C GLY A 135 8.58 -3.23 -19.80
N LEU A 136 9.35 -4.20 -19.33
CA LEU A 136 9.74 -5.39 -20.12
C LEU A 136 8.65 -6.48 -20.14
N GLU A 137 7.87 -6.64 -19.08
CA GLU A 137 6.86 -7.69 -18.99
C GLU A 137 5.51 -7.27 -19.60
N PHE A 138 5.10 -6.01 -19.45
CA PHE A 138 3.80 -5.51 -19.90
C PHE A 138 3.59 -5.66 -21.43
N PRO A 139 4.58 -5.34 -22.32
CA PRO A 139 4.45 -5.55 -23.76
C PRO A 139 4.18 -6.99 -24.13
N LYS A 140 4.75 -7.97 -23.42
CA LYS A 140 4.53 -9.40 -23.67
C LYS A 140 3.06 -9.78 -23.49
N LEU A 141 2.35 -9.17 -22.52
CA LEU A 141 0.90 -9.38 -22.34
C LEU A 141 0.07 -8.86 -23.52
N MET A 142 0.59 -7.84 -24.23
CA MET A 142 -0.04 -7.24 -25.40
C MET A 142 0.45 -7.85 -26.71
N SER A 143 1.25 -8.93 -26.66
CA SER A 143 1.86 -9.59 -27.83
C SER A 143 2.81 -8.69 -28.63
N TYR A 144 3.46 -7.74 -27.99
CA TYR A 144 4.56 -6.99 -28.59
C TYR A 144 5.89 -7.73 -28.36
N GLU A 145 6.73 -7.77 -29.40
CA GLU A 145 8.04 -8.44 -29.33
C GLU A 145 9.08 -7.62 -28.55
N ASN A 146 8.97 -6.29 -28.57
CA ASN A 146 9.88 -5.38 -27.89
C ASN A 146 9.10 -4.42 -27.00
N GLY A 147 9.39 -4.45 -25.72
CA GLY A 147 8.93 -3.46 -24.75
C GLY A 147 9.94 -2.35 -24.60
N TRP A 148 9.44 -1.14 -24.38
CA TRP A 148 10.22 0.01 -23.99
C TRP A 148 9.83 0.41 -22.57
N GLY A 149 10.77 0.44 -21.64
CA GLY A 149 10.59 0.92 -20.27
C GLY A 149 11.57 2.02 -19.96
#